data_4d8757c1ff13da54f65c8deae444172d
#
_entry.id   4d8757c1ff13da54f65c8deae444172d
#
_cell.length_a   1.000
_cell.length_b   1.000
_cell.length_c   1.000
_cell.angle_alpha   90.00
_cell.angle_beta   90.00
_cell.angle_gamma   90.00
#
_symmetry.space_group_name_H-M   'P 1'
#
loop_
_entity.id
_entity.type
_entity.pdbx_description
1 polymer ?
#
loop_
_entity_poly.entity_id
_entity_poly.type
_entity_poly.pdbx_seq_one_letter_code
_entity_poly.pdbx_strand_id
1 'polypeptide(L)'
;MRSQRCARPPFFAVRAYKHRKLAEQLDKRDDDQVHYAFVINPSKPQAEQRKQHIQEFCEAKHLTQVEYIGTQLDKDGRACALEALEHGADVVVAVGGDGTVRTVASALSGTGHALGIIPIGTGNLFARNMGIPVDDIDAALTVATSHGSRLVDVGRLTLLDDEAADHGHAFLIIAGIGFDAVMIDDTDPELKKNISWLAYFVSGVKNLFAPKYKGDVTITSADGSTHTTHGLTFRTFMAGNCGQIPVFSLMPDAVYDDGILDYEIIDTSGGLIGWANLFGDVLHQTITGKAQQSPLSTNSTVDQIQGVSAEIKLEKPVLAQVDGDMLPETQHIRFSVERKSLCVRVPEAPEANTSNVNQ
;
A
#
# COMPACT_ATOMS: atom_id res chain seq x y z
N MET A 1 11.15 -11.57 -49.13
CA MET A 1 10.47 -12.19 -47.96
C MET A 1 11.16 -11.71 -46.70
N ARG A 2 10.62 -10.71 -46.01
CA ARG A 2 11.10 -10.25 -44.69
C ARG A 2 10.33 -11.03 -43.62
N SER A 3 11.05 -11.86 -42.89
CA SER A 3 10.51 -12.59 -41.75
C SER A 3 10.12 -11.58 -40.65
N GLN A 4 8.85 -11.42 -40.39
CA GLN A 4 8.34 -10.78 -39.19
C GLN A 4 8.77 -11.62 -37.98
N ARG A 5 9.78 -11.16 -37.24
CA ARG A 5 10.08 -11.69 -35.91
C ARG A 5 8.94 -11.23 -35.02
N CYS A 6 8.07 -12.17 -34.62
CA CYS A 6 7.09 -11.98 -33.58
C CYS A 6 7.86 -11.62 -32.30
N ALA A 7 7.80 -10.37 -31.87
CA ALA A 7 8.40 -9.94 -30.62
C ALA A 7 7.66 -10.69 -29.48
N ARG A 8 8.40 -11.44 -28.68
CA ARG A 8 7.83 -12.03 -27.46
C ARG A 8 7.36 -10.88 -26.58
N PRO A 9 6.12 -10.94 -26.04
CA PRO A 9 5.64 -9.90 -25.13
C PRO A 9 6.61 -9.81 -23.93
N PRO A 10 6.86 -8.61 -23.38
CA PRO A 10 7.74 -8.44 -22.23
C PRO A 10 7.25 -9.30 -21.07
N PHE A 11 8.16 -9.88 -20.33
CA PHE A 11 7.90 -10.84 -19.24
C PHE A 11 6.79 -10.36 -18.27
N PHE A 12 6.74 -9.07 -18.00
CA PHE A 12 5.72 -8.42 -17.16
C PHE A 12 4.29 -8.49 -17.75
N ALA A 13 4.13 -8.36 -19.07
CA ALA A 13 2.83 -8.46 -19.72
C ALA A 13 2.26 -9.90 -19.64
N VAL A 14 3.12 -10.92 -19.70
CA VAL A 14 2.72 -12.32 -19.56
C VAL A 14 2.25 -12.62 -18.14
N ARG A 15 2.92 -12.06 -17.13
CA ARG A 15 2.58 -12.27 -15.71
C ARG A 15 1.25 -11.59 -15.36
N ALA A 16 1.06 -10.32 -15.73
CA ALA A 16 -0.20 -9.60 -15.52
C ALA A 16 -1.40 -10.29 -16.23
N TYR A 17 -1.19 -10.81 -17.43
CA TYR A 17 -2.22 -11.58 -18.15
C TYR A 17 -2.61 -12.86 -17.41
N LYS A 18 -1.63 -13.59 -16.84
CA LYS A 18 -1.89 -14.82 -16.07
C LYS A 18 -2.71 -14.51 -14.81
N HIS A 19 -2.36 -13.44 -14.07
CA HIS A 19 -3.07 -13.06 -12.85
C HIS A 19 -4.52 -12.64 -13.15
N ARG A 20 -4.74 -11.83 -14.18
CA ARG A 20 -6.09 -11.46 -14.62
C ARG A 20 -6.94 -12.67 -14.96
N LYS A 21 -6.38 -13.64 -15.66
CA LYS A 21 -7.08 -14.87 -16.03
C LYS A 21 -7.44 -15.73 -14.82
N LEU A 22 -6.58 -15.78 -13.79
CA LEU A 22 -6.86 -16.49 -12.54
C LEU A 22 -7.97 -15.79 -11.75
N ALA A 23 -7.95 -14.46 -11.63
CA ALA A 23 -9.01 -13.69 -11.00
C ALA A 23 -10.37 -13.90 -11.71
N GLU A 24 -10.40 -13.81 -13.05
CA GLU A 24 -11.60 -14.08 -13.86
C GLU A 24 -12.13 -15.53 -13.73
N GLN A 25 -11.26 -16.50 -13.44
CA GLN A 25 -11.65 -17.88 -13.18
C GLN A 25 -12.22 -18.06 -11.77
N LEU A 26 -11.64 -17.39 -10.79
CA LEU A 26 -12.12 -17.42 -9.41
C LEU A 26 -13.53 -16.79 -9.30
N ASP A 27 -13.77 -15.68 -10.01
CA ASP A 27 -15.05 -14.98 -10.03
C ASP A 27 -16.21 -15.79 -10.70
N LYS A 28 -15.89 -16.92 -11.33
CA LYS A 28 -16.87 -17.82 -11.97
C LYS A 28 -17.16 -19.10 -11.17
N ARG A 29 -16.48 -19.29 -10.04
CA ARG A 29 -16.73 -20.47 -9.20
C ARG A 29 -17.96 -20.24 -8.32
N ASP A 30 -18.70 -21.31 -8.04
CA ASP A 30 -19.74 -21.28 -7.03
C ASP A 30 -19.12 -21.09 -5.63
N ASP A 31 -19.78 -20.38 -4.73
CA ASP A 31 -19.27 -20.03 -3.40
C ASP A 31 -18.86 -21.25 -2.56
N ASP A 32 -19.51 -22.39 -2.74
CA ASP A 32 -19.20 -23.66 -2.06
C ASP A 32 -17.90 -24.32 -2.55
N GLN A 33 -17.35 -23.86 -3.68
CA GLN A 33 -16.11 -24.38 -4.28
C GLN A 33 -14.90 -23.48 -3.98
N VAL A 34 -15.12 -22.30 -3.39
CA VAL A 34 -14.05 -21.37 -3.05
C VAL A 34 -13.50 -21.68 -1.65
N HIS A 35 -12.19 -21.87 -1.55
CA HIS A 35 -11.52 -22.07 -0.27
C HIS A 35 -11.08 -20.71 0.33
N TYR A 36 -11.67 -20.35 1.46
CA TYR A 36 -11.38 -19.12 2.19
C TYR A 36 -10.49 -19.40 3.39
N ALA A 37 -9.38 -18.67 3.53
CA ALA A 37 -8.53 -18.68 4.72
C ALA A 37 -8.57 -17.33 5.41
N PHE A 38 -9.06 -17.26 6.65
CA PHE A 38 -9.10 -16.04 7.45
C PHE A 38 -7.85 -15.95 8.32
N VAL A 39 -6.97 -14.99 8.00
CA VAL A 39 -5.77 -14.67 8.79
C VAL A 39 -6.15 -13.64 9.84
N ILE A 40 -6.23 -14.05 11.10
CA ILE A 40 -6.74 -13.25 12.21
C ILE A 40 -5.60 -12.80 13.10
N ASN A 41 -5.53 -11.50 13.41
CA ASN A 41 -4.61 -10.97 14.42
C ASN A 41 -5.25 -11.06 15.82
N PRO A 42 -4.82 -12.01 16.68
CA PRO A 42 -5.42 -12.23 17.99
C PRO A 42 -5.09 -11.12 19.01
N SER A 43 -4.10 -10.26 18.74
CA SER A 43 -3.75 -9.13 19.61
C SER A 43 -4.74 -7.98 19.57
N LYS A 44 -5.67 -7.99 18.59
CA LYS A 44 -6.68 -6.94 18.47
C LYS A 44 -7.82 -7.14 19.48
N PRO A 45 -8.38 -6.03 20.03
CA PRO A 45 -9.51 -6.14 20.95
C PRO A 45 -10.66 -6.95 20.34
N GLN A 46 -11.29 -7.81 21.15
CA GLN A 46 -12.42 -8.66 20.74
C GLN A 46 -12.11 -9.65 19.60
N ALA A 47 -10.86 -10.04 19.42
CA ALA A 47 -10.46 -10.95 18.33
C ALA A 47 -11.27 -12.27 18.33
N GLU A 48 -11.49 -12.85 19.50
CA GLU A 48 -12.26 -14.10 19.62
C GLU A 48 -13.75 -13.92 19.29
N GLN A 49 -14.36 -12.83 19.76
CA GLN A 49 -15.74 -12.50 19.39
C GLN A 49 -15.90 -12.27 17.90
N ARG A 50 -14.93 -11.62 17.28
CA ARG A 50 -14.91 -11.41 15.82
C ARG A 50 -14.75 -12.71 15.06
N LYS A 51 -13.88 -13.61 15.54
CA LYS A 51 -13.71 -14.93 14.95
C LYS A 51 -15.03 -15.71 14.99
N GLN A 52 -15.72 -15.70 16.14
CA GLN A 52 -17.02 -16.33 16.27
C GLN A 52 -18.04 -15.72 15.29
N HIS A 53 -18.08 -14.38 15.20
CA HIS A 53 -18.97 -13.68 14.26
C HIS A 53 -18.70 -14.06 12.79
N ILE A 54 -17.41 -14.16 12.40
CA ILE A 54 -17.01 -14.60 11.07
C ILE A 54 -17.47 -16.05 10.83
N GLN A 55 -17.35 -16.94 11.83
CA GLN A 55 -17.82 -18.32 11.73
C GLN A 55 -19.34 -18.39 11.48
N GLU A 56 -20.13 -17.66 12.28
CA GLU A 56 -21.58 -17.57 12.14
C GLU A 56 -21.98 -17.02 10.75
N PHE A 57 -21.26 -16.01 10.25
CA PHE A 57 -21.49 -15.49 8.90
C PHE A 57 -21.20 -16.53 7.82
N CYS A 58 -20.06 -17.24 7.88
CA CYS A 58 -19.69 -18.27 6.92
C CYS A 58 -20.69 -19.42 6.91
N GLU A 59 -21.17 -19.86 8.08
CA GLU A 59 -22.22 -20.87 8.22
C GLU A 59 -23.55 -20.42 7.58
N ALA A 60 -23.95 -19.17 7.84
CA ALA A 60 -25.17 -18.59 7.26
C ALA A 60 -25.10 -18.46 5.73
N LYS A 61 -23.92 -18.24 5.19
CA LYS A 61 -23.64 -18.19 3.75
C LYS A 61 -23.35 -19.58 3.12
N HIS A 62 -23.38 -20.65 3.92
CA HIS A 62 -23.06 -22.02 3.48
C HIS A 62 -21.67 -22.17 2.86
N LEU A 63 -20.68 -21.37 3.31
CA LEU A 63 -19.30 -21.53 2.88
C LEU A 63 -18.70 -22.76 3.55
N THR A 64 -18.37 -23.80 2.77
CA THR A 64 -17.98 -25.12 3.29
C THR A 64 -16.48 -25.31 3.43
N GLN A 65 -15.68 -24.54 2.67
CA GLN A 65 -14.22 -24.63 2.68
C GLN A 65 -13.65 -23.37 3.33
N VAL A 66 -13.58 -23.38 4.67
CA VAL A 66 -13.14 -22.24 5.47
C VAL A 66 -12.13 -22.69 6.51
N GLU A 67 -10.99 -21.99 6.58
CA GLU A 67 -10.00 -22.15 7.65
C GLU A 67 -9.69 -20.85 8.36
N TYR A 68 -9.18 -20.93 9.60
CA TYR A 68 -8.86 -19.79 10.45
C TYR A 68 -7.42 -19.93 10.98
N ILE A 69 -6.54 -19.01 10.58
CA ILE A 69 -5.12 -18.99 10.94
C ILE A 69 -4.84 -17.78 11.79
N GLY A 70 -4.36 -17.97 13.01
CA GLY A 70 -4.00 -16.88 13.92
C GLY A 70 -2.55 -16.45 13.71
N THR A 71 -2.30 -15.12 13.65
CA THR A 71 -0.93 -14.60 13.70
C THR A 71 -0.34 -14.76 15.08
N GLN A 72 1.00 -14.90 15.17
CA GLN A 72 1.76 -15.04 16.40
C GLN A 72 2.98 -14.10 16.33
N LEU A 73 3.72 -13.95 17.43
CA LEU A 73 4.92 -13.10 17.45
C LEU A 73 6.00 -13.55 16.47
N ASP A 74 6.12 -14.86 16.28
CA ASP A 74 7.06 -15.53 15.36
C ASP A 74 6.43 -15.93 14.01
N LYS A 75 5.14 -15.70 13.83
CA LYS A 75 4.37 -16.05 12.63
C LYS A 75 3.45 -14.89 12.24
N ASP A 76 3.98 -14.00 11.43
CA ASP A 76 3.27 -12.83 10.95
C ASP A 76 2.18 -13.15 9.91
N GLY A 77 1.49 -12.11 9.42
CA GLY A 77 0.45 -12.25 8.41
C GLY A 77 0.97 -12.86 7.09
N ARG A 78 2.25 -12.63 6.74
CA ARG A 78 2.87 -13.21 5.55
C ARG A 78 3.04 -14.71 5.68
N ALA A 79 3.58 -15.18 6.82
CA ALA A 79 3.75 -16.60 7.07
C ALA A 79 2.40 -17.34 7.15
N CYS A 80 1.37 -16.74 7.77
CA CYS A 80 0.01 -17.29 7.79
C CYS A 80 -0.60 -17.36 6.37
N ALA A 81 -0.40 -16.36 5.54
CA ALA A 81 -0.91 -16.37 4.18
C ALA A 81 -0.21 -17.42 3.30
N LEU A 82 1.10 -17.63 3.46
CA LEU A 82 1.83 -18.69 2.75
C LEU A 82 1.30 -20.07 3.14
N GLU A 83 1.06 -20.32 4.43
CA GLU A 83 0.44 -21.55 4.92
C GLU A 83 -0.96 -21.76 4.33
N ALA A 84 -1.79 -20.70 4.30
CA ALA A 84 -3.10 -20.77 3.65
C ALA A 84 -3.01 -21.17 2.17
N LEU A 85 -2.03 -20.62 1.44
CA LEU A 85 -1.80 -21.00 0.04
C LEU A 85 -1.33 -22.45 -0.11
N GLU A 86 -0.51 -22.95 0.82
CA GLU A 86 -0.09 -24.37 0.86
C GLU A 86 -1.29 -25.30 1.12
N HIS A 87 -2.27 -24.86 1.89
CA HIS A 87 -3.53 -25.58 2.12
C HIS A 87 -4.51 -25.45 0.96
N GLY A 88 -4.19 -24.64 -0.07
CA GLY A 88 -4.99 -24.48 -1.27
C GLY A 88 -6.06 -23.40 -1.18
N ALA A 89 -5.91 -22.41 -0.31
CA ALA A 89 -6.83 -21.28 -0.22
C ALA A 89 -6.86 -20.49 -1.54
N ASP A 90 -8.04 -20.21 -2.05
CA ASP A 90 -8.30 -19.38 -3.23
C ASP A 90 -8.34 -17.88 -2.85
N VAL A 91 -8.90 -17.59 -1.67
CA VAL A 91 -9.03 -16.24 -1.09
C VAL A 91 -8.43 -16.25 0.30
N VAL A 92 -7.44 -15.39 0.54
CA VAL A 92 -6.91 -15.18 1.89
C VAL A 92 -7.44 -13.87 2.43
N VAL A 93 -8.19 -13.94 3.51
CA VAL A 93 -8.88 -12.80 4.12
C VAL A 93 -8.06 -12.28 5.30
N ALA A 94 -7.50 -11.07 5.18
CA ALA A 94 -6.78 -10.40 6.26
C ALA A 94 -7.77 -9.77 7.25
N VAL A 95 -7.84 -10.30 8.47
CA VAL A 95 -8.66 -9.77 9.57
C VAL A 95 -7.75 -8.99 10.52
N GLY A 96 -7.57 -7.69 10.24
CA GLY A 96 -6.57 -6.90 10.95
C GLY A 96 -6.59 -5.41 10.62
N GLY A 97 -5.55 -4.70 11.01
CA GLY A 97 -5.25 -3.33 10.56
C GLY A 97 -4.28 -3.33 9.38
N ASP A 98 -3.82 -2.14 9.00
CA ASP A 98 -2.97 -1.91 7.81
C ASP A 98 -1.74 -2.84 7.77
N GLY A 99 -1.03 -3.03 8.89
CA GLY A 99 0.13 -3.93 8.96
C GLY A 99 -0.21 -5.39 8.66
N THR A 100 -1.36 -5.92 9.16
CA THR A 100 -1.81 -7.29 8.83
C THR A 100 -2.17 -7.39 7.37
N VAL A 101 -2.92 -6.41 6.84
CA VAL A 101 -3.30 -6.36 5.41
C VAL A 101 -2.06 -6.34 4.53
N ARG A 102 -1.07 -5.50 4.84
CA ARG A 102 0.20 -5.39 4.11
C ARG A 102 0.99 -6.70 4.10
N THR A 103 1.14 -7.36 5.26
CA THR A 103 1.92 -8.60 5.35
C THR A 103 1.25 -9.76 4.60
N VAL A 104 -0.08 -9.90 4.67
CA VAL A 104 -0.84 -10.86 3.86
C VAL A 104 -0.71 -10.52 2.37
N ALA A 105 -0.92 -9.27 1.98
CA ALA A 105 -0.77 -8.80 0.59
C ALA A 105 0.63 -9.11 0.02
N SER A 106 1.68 -8.96 0.86
CA SER A 106 3.06 -9.29 0.47
C SER A 106 3.25 -10.74 0.05
N ALA A 107 2.53 -11.68 0.69
CA ALA A 107 2.54 -13.09 0.34
C ALA A 107 1.77 -13.35 -0.96
N LEU A 108 0.64 -12.67 -1.16
CA LEU A 108 -0.27 -12.88 -2.29
C LEU A 108 0.20 -12.20 -3.57
N SER A 109 1.05 -11.16 -3.47
CA SER A 109 1.54 -10.45 -4.65
C SER A 109 2.21 -11.40 -5.64
N GLY A 110 1.73 -11.39 -6.88
CA GLY A 110 2.24 -12.22 -7.96
C GLY A 110 1.81 -13.67 -7.95
N THR A 111 0.93 -14.10 -7.04
CA THR A 111 0.41 -15.48 -6.97
C THR A 111 -0.85 -15.69 -7.81
N GLY A 112 -1.68 -14.65 -7.93
CA GLY A 112 -2.99 -14.70 -8.59
C GLY A 112 -4.15 -15.10 -7.66
N HIS A 113 -3.88 -15.38 -6.39
CA HIS A 113 -4.90 -15.58 -5.36
C HIS A 113 -5.46 -14.23 -4.88
N ALA A 114 -6.69 -14.22 -4.37
CA ALA A 114 -7.35 -12.99 -3.99
C ALA A 114 -7.12 -12.64 -2.51
N LEU A 115 -6.98 -11.34 -2.23
CA LEU A 115 -6.97 -10.76 -0.91
C LEU A 115 -8.38 -10.28 -0.54
N GLY A 116 -8.99 -10.84 0.49
CA GLY A 116 -10.12 -10.25 1.19
C GLY A 116 -9.65 -9.39 2.37
N ILE A 117 -10.41 -8.40 2.78
CA ILE A 117 -10.03 -7.52 3.90
C ILE A 117 -11.21 -7.31 4.85
N ILE A 118 -11.01 -7.64 6.12
CA ILE A 118 -11.89 -7.27 7.23
C ILE A 118 -11.15 -6.25 8.10
N PRO A 119 -11.45 -4.95 7.90
CA PRO A 119 -10.68 -3.87 8.50
C PRO A 119 -11.08 -3.66 9.97
N ILE A 120 -10.19 -4.03 10.90
CA ILE A 120 -10.40 -3.88 12.35
C ILE A 120 -9.34 -3.00 13.01
N GLY A 121 -8.54 -2.31 12.22
CA GLY A 121 -7.56 -1.32 12.68
C GLY A 121 -8.18 0.07 12.86
N THR A 122 -7.35 1.03 13.25
CA THR A 122 -7.76 2.43 13.42
C THR A 122 -7.73 3.19 12.09
N GLY A 123 -6.68 3.00 11.29
CA GLY A 123 -6.48 3.70 9.99
C GLY A 123 -7.26 3.05 8.87
N ASN A 124 -6.98 1.78 8.63
CA ASN A 124 -7.54 0.97 7.55
C ASN A 124 -7.43 1.67 6.19
N LEU A 125 -6.26 2.27 5.93
CA LEU A 125 -6.05 3.17 4.81
C LEU A 125 -6.23 2.47 3.47
N PHE A 126 -5.67 1.27 3.33
CA PHE A 126 -5.81 0.52 2.09
C PHE A 126 -7.26 0.07 1.84
N ALA A 127 -7.97 -0.39 2.88
CA ALA A 127 -9.38 -0.75 2.76
C ALA A 127 -10.24 0.45 2.31
N ARG A 128 -9.97 1.66 2.84
CA ARG A 128 -10.65 2.90 2.41
C ARG A 128 -10.38 3.23 0.96
N ASN A 129 -9.12 3.12 0.49
CA ASN A 129 -8.76 3.34 -0.92
C ASN A 129 -9.44 2.33 -1.85
N MET A 130 -9.68 1.12 -1.37
CA MET A 130 -10.41 0.07 -2.12
C MET A 130 -11.93 0.18 -2.04
N GLY A 131 -12.47 1.16 -1.30
CA GLY A 131 -13.91 1.31 -1.09
C GLY A 131 -14.53 0.22 -0.21
N ILE A 132 -13.72 -0.51 0.58
CA ILE A 132 -14.18 -1.56 1.49
C ILE A 132 -14.78 -0.89 2.74
N PRO A 133 -15.98 -1.30 3.20
CA PRO A 133 -16.59 -0.79 4.42
C PRO A 133 -15.68 -0.99 5.64
N VAL A 134 -15.39 0.10 6.38
CA VAL A 134 -14.48 0.04 7.54
C VAL A 134 -15.21 0.07 8.89
N ASP A 135 -16.48 0.49 8.90
CA ASP A 135 -17.29 0.63 10.09
C ASP A 135 -18.42 -0.43 10.18
N ASP A 136 -18.48 -1.33 9.19
CA ASP A 136 -19.49 -2.39 9.08
C ASP A 136 -18.79 -3.72 8.72
N ILE A 137 -18.71 -4.61 9.70
CA ILE A 137 -18.01 -5.90 9.56
C ILE A 137 -18.79 -6.85 8.63
N ASP A 138 -20.11 -6.83 8.63
CA ASP A 138 -20.93 -7.71 7.79
C ASP A 138 -20.86 -7.29 6.31
N ALA A 139 -20.85 -5.98 6.07
CA ALA A 139 -20.62 -5.44 4.74
C ALA A 139 -19.20 -5.77 4.24
N ALA A 140 -18.18 -5.68 5.11
CA ALA A 140 -16.81 -6.07 4.75
C ALA A 140 -16.69 -7.58 4.48
N LEU A 141 -17.33 -8.43 5.29
CA LEU A 141 -17.43 -9.87 5.07
C LEU A 141 -18.10 -10.20 3.72
N THR A 142 -19.19 -9.51 3.43
CA THR A 142 -19.90 -9.64 2.14
C THR A 142 -18.96 -9.32 0.97
N VAL A 143 -18.18 -8.23 1.06
CA VAL A 143 -17.20 -7.86 0.03
C VAL A 143 -16.09 -8.91 -0.08
N ALA A 144 -15.53 -9.36 1.05
CA ALA A 144 -14.43 -10.32 1.06
C ALA A 144 -14.82 -11.70 0.48
N THR A 145 -16.09 -12.07 0.57
CA THR A 145 -16.66 -13.32 0.07
C THR A 145 -17.47 -13.15 -1.23
N SER A 146 -17.49 -11.96 -1.83
CA SER A 146 -18.13 -11.69 -3.12
C SER A 146 -17.20 -12.00 -4.29
N HIS A 147 -17.71 -11.81 -5.51
CA HIS A 147 -16.96 -12.03 -6.76
C HIS A 147 -16.32 -10.74 -7.31
N GLY A 148 -16.58 -9.56 -6.71
CA GLY A 148 -15.96 -8.32 -7.11
C GLY A 148 -14.46 -8.34 -6.89
N SER A 149 -13.66 -8.12 -7.94
CA SER A 149 -12.21 -8.16 -7.88
C SER A 149 -11.56 -6.99 -8.61
N ARG A 150 -10.42 -6.53 -8.08
CA ARG A 150 -9.57 -5.53 -8.73
C ARG A 150 -8.11 -5.93 -8.65
N LEU A 151 -7.39 -5.82 -9.78
CA LEU A 151 -5.95 -5.97 -9.80
C LEU A 151 -5.29 -4.64 -9.49
N VAL A 152 -4.47 -4.62 -8.45
CA VAL A 152 -3.75 -3.45 -7.98
C VAL A 152 -2.24 -3.66 -7.99
N ASP A 153 -1.52 -2.57 -8.00
CA ASP A 153 -0.08 -2.53 -7.91
C ASP A 153 0.38 -2.71 -6.45
N VAL A 154 1.57 -3.24 -6.27
CA VAL A 154 2.23 -3.33 -4.97
C VAL A 154 3.57 -2.64 -5.05
N GLY A 155 3.81 -1.68 -4.18
CA GLY A 155 5.12 -1.07 -4.03
C GLY A 155 6.09 -2.00 -3.28
N ARG A 156 7.38 -1.92 -3.62
CA ARG A 156 8.48 -2.61 -2.92
C ARG A 156 9.56 -1.63 -2.53
N LEU A 157 9.99 -1.68 -1.28
CA LEU A 157 11.19 -1.05 -0.78
C LEU A 157 12.22 -2.13 -0.48
N THR A 158 13.37 -2.08 -1.14
CA THR A 158 14.47 -3.04 -0.95
C THR A 158 15.68 -2.32 -0.36
N LEU A 159 16.20 -2.85 0.75
CA LEU A 159 17.44 -2.41 1.37
C LEU A 159 18.58 -3.13 0.64
N LEU A 160 19.31 -2.42 -0.23
CA LEU A 160 20.32 -3.02 -1.12
C LEU A 160 21.67 -3.26 -0.44
N ASP A 161 21.85 -2.75 0.76
CA ASP A 161 22.99 -3.01 1.65
C ASP A 161 22.73 -4.14 2.65
N ASP A 162 21.52 -4.73 2.65
CA ASP A 162 21.17 -5.91 3.43
C ASP A 162 21.07 -7.14 2.51
N GLU A 163 22.08 -8.01 2.55
CA GLU A 163 22.13 -9.24 1.74
C GLU A 163 21.01 -10.24 2.10
N ALA A 164 20.40 -10.12 3.28
CA ALA A 164 19.30 -10.97 3.72
C ALA A 164 17.93 -10.51 3.18
N ALA A 165 17.81 -9.31 2.62
CA ALA A 165 16.57 -8.71 2.14
C ALA A 165 16.21 -9.14 0.71
N ASP A 166 16.15 -10.45 0.43
CA ASP A 166 16.02 -11.07 -0.91
C ASP A 166 14.76 -10.64 -1.70
N HIS A 167 13.69 -10.18 -1.03
CA HIS A 167 12.40 -9.86 -1.70
C HIS A 167 11.92 -8.42 -1.49
N GLY A 168 12.61 -7.63 -0.69
CA GLY A 168 12.17 -6.30 -0.29
C GLY A 168 10.86 -6.31 0.55
N HIS A 169 10.53 -5.14 1.09
CA HIS A 169 9.36 -4.92 1.93
C HIS A 169 8.21 -4.38 1.09
N ALA A 170 7.06 -5.04 1.10
CA ALA A 170 5.87 -4.55 0.40
C ALA A 170 5.28 -3.32 1.10
N PHE A 171 4.73 -2.40 0.31
CA PHE A 171 3.86 -1.35 0.79
C PHE A 171 2.66 -1.20 -0.17
N LEU A 172 1.53 -0.86 0.41
CA LEU A 172 0.26 -0.70 -0.32
C LEU A 172 -0.11 0.77 -0.48
N ILE A 173 0.30 1.60 0.47
CA ILE A 173 -0.02 3.04 0.51
C ILE A 173 1.22 3.86 0.22
N ILE A 174 2.20 3.83 1.14
CA ILE A 174 3.37 4.70 1.09
C ILE A 174 4.59 4.04 1.74
N ALA A 175 5.74 4.28 1.16
CA ALA A 175 7.03 4.01 1.80
C ALA A 175 7.89 5.27 1.77
N GLY A 176 8.77 5.43 2.76
CA GLY A 176 9.59 6.62 2.84
C GLY A 176 10.88 6.44 3.61
N ILE A 177 11.77 7.42 3.45
CA ILE A 177 13.03 7.53 4.18
C ILE A 177 13.24 8.94 4.72
N GLY A 178 13.99 9.05 5.80
CA GLY A 178 14.34 10.33 6.42
C GLY A 178 13.33 10.80 7.45
N PHE A 179 12.89 12.04 7.36
CA PHE A 179 12.00 12.67 8.33
C PHE A 179 10.68 11.90 8.53
N ASP A 180 10.12 11.36 7.48
CA ASP A 180 8.91 10.54 7.53
C ASP A 180 9.08 9.33 8.47
N ALA A 181 10.18 8.59 8.34
CA ALA A 181 10.50 7.48 9.22
C ALA A 181 10.79 7.92 10.67
N VAL A 182 11.48 9.04 10.86
CA VAL A 182 11.74 9.61 12.21
C VAL A 182 10.44 10.02 12.90
N MET A 183 9.47 10.55 12.15
CA MET A 183 8.14 10.87 12.70
C MET A 183 7.43 9.63 13.26
N ILE A 184 7.55 8.50 12.57
CA ILE A 184 6.95 7.23 12.99
C ILE A 184 7.64 6.70 14.25
N ASP A 185 8.98 6.76 14.31
CA ASP A 185 9.79 6.27 15.43
C ASP A 185 9.52 7.06 16.72
N ASP A 186 9.46 8.38 16.64
CA ASP A 186 9.22 9.30 17.78
C ASP A 186 7.77 9.30 18.30
N THR A 187 6.85 8.59 17.64
CA THR A 187 5.44 8.60 18.04
C THR A 187 5.24 7.71 19.29
N ASP A 188 4.71 8.30 20.38
CA ASP A 188 4.38 7.61 21.62
C ASP A 188 3.51 6.37 21.35
N PRO A 189 3.88 5.18 21.89
CA PRO A 189 3.11 3.95 21.70
C PRO A 189 1.64 4.03 22.15
N GLU A 190 1.32 4.87 23.16
CA GLU A 190 -0.06 5.09 23.60
C GLU A 190 -0.83 5.99 22.63
N LEU A 191 -0.17 6.99 22.04
CA LEU A 191 -0.73 7.80 20.98
C LEU A 191 -0.97 6.98 19.69
N LYS A 192 -0.06 6.07 19.34
CA LYS A 192 -0.24 5.13 18.22
C LYS A 192 -1.51 4.28 18.34
N LYS A 193 -1.92 3.95 19.58
CA LYS A 193 -3.12 3.15 19.83
C LYS A 193 -4.43 3.94 19.73
N ASN A 194 -4.42 5.22 20.09
CA ASN A 194 -5.64 5.99 20.34
C ASN A 194 -5.90 7.14 19.37
N ILE A 195 -4.87 7.66 18.71
CA ILE A 195 -4.98 8.83 17.84
C ILE A 195 -4.18 8.55 16.57
N SER A 196 -4.82 7.90 15.65
CA SER A 196 -4.44 7.67 14.26
C SER A 196 -3.39 8.68 13.69
N TRP A 197 -3.56 9.14 12.48
CA TRP A 197 -2.72 10.06 11.72
C TRP A 197 -2.39 11.42 12.40
N LEU A 198 -3.23 11.92 13.34
CA LEU A 198 -2.97 13.16 14.06
C LEU A 198 -1.72 13.09 14.95
N ALA A 199 -1.38 11.90 15.46
CA ALA A 199 -0.16 11.68 16.22
C ALA A 199 1.09 11.84 15.34
N TYR A 200 1.05 11.40 14.10
CA TYR A 200 2.13 11.62 13.13
C TYR A 200 2.32 13.11 12.83
N PHE A 201 1.23 13.85 12.72
CA PHE A 201 1.28 15.30 12.52
C PHE A 201 1.92 16.05 13.70
N VAL A 202 1.55 15.69 14.93
CA VAL A 202 2.14 16.28 16.15
C VAL A 202 3.63 15.92 16.27
N SER A 203 4.01 14.70 15.93
CA SER A 203 5.41 14.28 15.89
C SER A 203 6.20 15.05 14.83
N GLY A 204 5.59 15.33 13.68
CA GLY A 204 6.17 16.18 12.63
C GLY A 204 6.55 17.58 13.11
N VAL A 205 5.70 18.20 13.90
CA VAL A 205 5.97 19.52 14.49
C VAL A 205 7.15 19.50 15.47
N LYS A 206 7.34 18.41 16.22
CA LYS A 206 8.49 18.25 17.14
C LYS A 206 9.82 18.10 16.38
N ASN A 207 9.79 17.51 15.21
CA ASN A 207 10.98 17.19 14.40
C ASN A 207 11.25 18.18 13.26
N LEU A 208 10.77 19.43 13.40
CA LEU A 208 10.99 20.51 12.42
C LEU A 208 12.46 20.74 12.01
N PHE A 209 13.40 20.27 12.84
CA PHE A 209 14.84 20.38 12.63
C PHE A 209 15.49 19.04 12.27
N ALA A 210 14.73 18.05 11.79
CA ALA A 210 15.28 16.77 11.32
C ALA A 210 16.48 16.97 10.38
N PRO A 211 17.48 16.10 10.42
CA PRO A 211 18.68 16.24 9.60
C PRO A 211 18.32 16.21 8.11
N LYS A 212 19.16 16.89 7.32
CA LYS A 212 19.13 16.74 5.86
C LYS A 212 20.03 15.56 5.47
N TYR A 213 19.53 14.80 4.52
CA TYR A 213 20.28 13.71 3.89
C TYR A 213 20.77 14.15 2.52
N LYS A 214 21.89 13.61 2.08
CA LYS A 214 22.46 13.89 0.79
C LYS A 214 22.85 12.59 0.10
N GLY A 215 22.55 12.48 -1.20
CA GLY A 215 22.86 11.29 -1.96
C GLY A 215 22.53 11.42 -3.43
N ASP A 216 22.77 10.33 -4.17
CA ASP A 216 22.42 10.21 -5.57
C ASP A 216 21.07 9.51 -5.71
N VAL A 217 20.19 10.08 -6.51
CA VAL A 217 18.83 9.56 -6.78
C VAL A 217 18.71 9.25 -8.27
N THR A 218 18.43 8.00 -8.62
CA THR A 218 18.18 7.57 -9.98
C THR A 218 16.73 7.11 -10.11
N ILE A 219 15.94 7.79 -10.93
CA ILE A 219 14.54 7.44 -11.22
C ILE A 219 14.46 6.81 -12.60
N THR A 220 13.75 5.69 -12.70
CA THR A 220 13.44 5.01 -13.96
C THR A 220 11.99 5.26 -14.31
N SER A 221 11.74 5.87 -15.46
CA SER A 221 10.40 6.15 -15.99
C SER A 221 9.75 4.90 -16.60
N ALA A 222 8.45 4.99 -16.90
CA ALA A 222 7.68 3.88 -17.45
C ALA A 222 8.16 3.42 -18.85
N ASP A 223 8.80 4.29 -19.62
CA ASP A 223 9.41 4.00 -20.92
C ASP A 223 10.80 3.35 -20.81
N GLY A 224 11.33 3.18 -19.58
CA GLY A 224 12.65 2.62 -19.30
C GLY A 224 13.79 3.66 -19.33
N SER A 225 13.50 4.92 -19.60
CA SER A 225 14.50 5.99 -19.47
C SER A 225 14.88 6.20 -18.00
N THR A 226 16.14 6.56 -17.76
CA THR A 226 16.65 6.82 -16.40
C THR A 226 17.15 8.25 -16.29
N HIS A 227 16.85 8.89 -15.16
CA HIS A 227 17.38 10.19 -14.81
C HIS A 227 18.08 10.11 -13.47
N THR A 228 19.35 10.54 -13.40
CA THR A 228 20.13 10.57 -12.15
C THR A 228 20.40 12.00 -11.73
N THR A 229 20.03 12.33 -10.49
CA THR A 229 20.40 13.57 -9.84
C THR A 229 21.48 13.29 -8.80
N HIS A 230 22.66 13.84 -9.00
CA HIS A 230 23.79 13.67 -8.09
C HIS A 230 23.79 14.68 -6.96
N GLY A 231 24.12 14.23 -5.75
CA GLY A 231 24.26 15.06 -4.57
C GLY A 231 22.97 15.77 -4.14
N LEU A 232 21.80 15.21 -4.45
CA LEU A 232 20.51 15.75 -4.05
C LEU A 232 20.42 15.81 -2.53
N THR A 233 19.96 16.95 -2.03
CA THR A 233 19.77 17.16 -0.58
C THR A 233 18.27 17.25 -0.27
N PHE A 234 17.81 16.45 0.68
CA PHE A 234 16.40 16.37 1.08
C PHE A 234 16.27 16.00 2.57
N ARG A 235 15.09 16.22 3.14
CA ARG A 235 14.71 15.75 4.49
C ARG A 235 13.91 14.47 4.43
N THR A 236 13.07 14.35 3.42
CA THR A 236 12.18 13.19 3.20
C THR A 236 12.16 12.86 1.72
N PHE A 237 12.22 11.57 1.42
CA PHE A 237 11.91 11.00 0.13
C PHE A 237 10.83 9.93 0.33
N MET A 238 9.69 10.09 -0.35
CA MET A 238 8.54 9.18 -0.24
C MET A 238 8.18 8.60 -1.59
N ALA A 239 7.61 7.40 -1.57
CA ALA A 239 7.03 6.72 -2.73
C ALA A 239 5.59 6.33 -2.39
N GLY A 240 4.61 6.88 -3.10
CA GLY A 240 3.19 6.61 -2.95
C GLY A 240 2.68 5.64 -4.02
N ASN A 241 1.82 4.72 -3.58
CA ASN A 241 1.06 3.80 -4.44
C ASN A 241 -0.45 4.07 -4.38
N CYS A 242 -0.93 4.74 -3.30
CA CYS A 242 -2.30 5.22 -3.14
C CYS A 242 -2.31 6.65 -2.63
N GLY A 243 -3.14 7.50 -3.23
CA GLY A 243 -3.14 8.94 -2.94
C GLY A 243 -4.05 9.37 -1.79
N GLN A 244 -5.08 8.60 -1.45
CA GLN A 244 -6.07 9.02 -0.47
C GLN A 244 -5.68 8.59 0.95
N ILE A 245 -5.30 9.58 1.75
CA ILE A 245 -5.18 9.46 3.21
C ILE A 245 -6.29 10.31 3.82
N PRO A 246 -7.07 9.83 4.81
CA PRO A 246 -8.13 10.62 5.43
C PRO A 246 -7.57 11.96 5.94
N VAL A 247 -8.23 13.07 5.58
CA VAL A 247 -7.88 14.45 5.91
C VAL A 247 -6.72 15.05 5.11
N PHE A 248 -5.78 14.26 4.58
CA PHE A 248 -4.69 14.75 3.73
C PHE A 248 -4.56 13.91 2.47
N SER A 249 -4.41 14.58 1.34
CA SER A 249 -3.92 13.98 0.12
C SER A 249 -2.45 14.37 -0.03
N LEU A 250 -1.54 13.55 0.53
CA LEU A 250 -0.10 13.78 0.38
C LEU A 250 0.33 13.65 -1.07
N MET A 251 -0.22 12.66 -1.77
CA MET A 251 0.07 12.38 -3.18
C MET A 251 -1.26 12.20 -3.92
N PRO A 252 -1.98 13.30 -4.26
CA PRO A 252 -3.34 13.24 -4.79
C PRO A 252 -3.43 12.53 -6.15
N ASP A 253 -2.33 12.48 -6.89
CA ASP A 253 -2.25 11.88 -8.22
C ASP A 253 -1.87 10.40 -8.19
N ALA A 254 -1.50 9.84 -7.02
CA ALA A 254 -1.12 8.44 -6.90
C ALA A 254 -2.31 7.50 -7.11
N VAL A 255 -2.16 6.58 -8.06
CA VAL A 255 -3.20 5.65 -8.51
C VAL A 255 -2.69 4.22 -8.37
N TYR A 256 -3.38 3.40 -7.62
CA TYR A 256 -2.97 2.05 -7.23
C TYR A 256 -2.97 1.00 -8.36
N ASP A 257 -3.29 1.35 -9.62
CA ASP A 257 -3.38 0.38 -10.73
C ASP A 257 -2.88 0.90 -12.09
N ASP A 258 -2.11 2.00 -12.09
CA ASP A 258 -1.54 2.61 -13.31
C ASP A 258 -0.12 2.10 -13.64
N GLY A 259 0.50 1.36 -12.71
CA GLY A 259 1.82 0.74 -12.88
C GLY A 259 3.00 1.67 -12.66
N ILE A 260 2.80 2.78 -11.93
CA ILE A 260 3.85 3.72 -11.54
C ILE A 260 3.77 4.04 -10.06
N LEU A 261 4.82 4.61 -9.51
CA LEU A 261 4.86 5.19 -8.17
C LEU A 261 5.03 6.69 -8.29
N ASP A 262 4.36 7.42 -7.41
CA ASP A 262 4.53 8.85 -7.25
C ASP A 262 5.60 9.10 -6.18
N TYR A 263 6.68 9.78 -6.57
CA TYR A 263 7.76 10.14 -5.66
C TYR A 263 7.61 11.58 -5.24
N GLU A 264 7.74 11.83 -3.94
CA GLU A 264 7.74 13.16 -3.36
C GLU A 264 9.04 13.40 -2.62
N ILE A 265 9.72 14.49 -2.99
CA ILE A 265 11.00 14.91 -2.43
C ILE A 265 10.76 16.21 -1.67
N ILE A 266 10.94 16.18 -0.36
CA ILE A 266 10.71 17.34 0.50
C ILE A 266 12.05 17.87 1.02
N ASP A 267 12.38 19.10 0.66
CA ASP A 267 13.43 19.89 1.29
C ASP A 267 12.85 21.19 1.86
N THR A 268 12.73 21.26 3.17
CA THR A 268 12.26 22.45 3.87
C THR A 268 13.44 23.24 4.40
N SER A 269 13.72 24.39 3.83
CA SER A 269 14.83 25.26 4.23
C SER A 269 14.42 26.41 5.16
N GLY A 270 13.14 26.62 5.43
CA GLY A 270 12.60 27.80 6.11
C GLY A 270 12.24 27.66 7.60
N GLY A 271 12.66 26.61 8.29
CA GLY A 271 12.25 26.36 9.68
C GLY A 271 10.73 26.35 9.85
N LEU A 272 10.19 26.97 10.93
CA LEU A 272 8.75 27.03 11.21
C LEU A 272 7.92 27.66 10.07
N ILE A 273 8.46 28.64 9.36
CA ILE A 273 7.75 29.31 8.26
C ILE A 273 7.67 28.40 7.04
N GLY A 274 8.75 27.66 6.71
CA GLY A 274 8.75 26.69 5.62
C GLY A 274 7.71 25.58 5.83
N TRP A 275 7.63 25.07 7.05
CA TRP A 275 6.64 24.06 7.42
C TRP A 275 5.21 24.60 7.44
N ALA A 276 4.99 25.83 7.95
CA ALA A 276 3.66 26.44 7.93
C ALA A 276 3.15 26.68 6.50
N ASN A 277 4.03 27.00 5.56
CA ASN A 277 3.70 27.14 4.15
C ASN A 277 3.36 25.76 3.53
N LEU A 278 4.19 24.74 3.78
CA LEU A 278 3.95 23.39 3.30
C LEU A 278 2.60 22.83 3.79
N PHE A 279 2.29 23.01 5.08
CA PHE A 279 1.00 22.62 5.64
C PHE A 279 -0.17 23.44 5.07
N GLY A 280 0.03 24.71 4.83
CA GLY A 280 -0.95 25.57 4.17
C GLY A 280 -1.26 25.09 2.75
N ASP A 281 -0.23 24.73 1.99
CA ASP A 281 -0.35 24.26 0.62
C ASP A 281 -1.03 22.87 0.56
N VAL A 282 -0.64 21.93 1.44
CA VAL A 282 -1.30 20.61 1.56
C VAL A 282 -2.76 20.75 1.96
N LEU A 283 -3.09 21.60 2.92
CA LEU A 283 -4.47 21.84 3.34
C LEU A 283 -5.30 22.47 2.21
N HIS A 284 -4.72 23.45 1.49
CA HIS A 284 -5.36 24.09 0.35
C HIS A 284 -5.60 23.08 -0.79
N GLN A 285 -4.62 22.24 -1.09
CA GLN A 285 -4.71 21.18 -2.11
C GLN A 285 -5.79 20.17 -1.74
N THR A 286 -5.89 19.77 -0.46
CA THR A 286 -6.93 18.87 0.05
C THR A 286 -8.33 19.47 -0.12
N ILE A 287 -8.49 20.79 0.10
CA ILE A 287 -9.79 21.47 0.00
C ILE A 287 -10.18 21.77 -1.45
N THR A 288 -9.22 22.11 -2.31
CA THR A 288 -9.50 22.62 -3.67
C THR A 288 -9.24 21.61 -4.76
N GLY A 289 -8.54 20.50 -4.47
CA GLY A 289 -8.13 19.51 -5.46
C GLY A 289 -7.12 20.04 -6.49
N LYS A 290 -6.49 21.19 -6.23
CA LYS A 290 -5.50 21.80 -7.14
C LYS A 290 -4.20 22.08 -6.40
N ALA A 291 -3.09 21.61 -6.94
CA ALA A 291 -1.77 22.01 -6.49
C ALA A 291 -1.58 23.50 -6.77
N GLN A 292 -1.30 24.27 -5.72
CA GLN A 292 -0.96 25.69 -5.85
C GLN A 292 0.39 25.92 -5.20
N GLN A 293 1.35 26.41 -5.99
CA GLN A 293 2.60 26.92 -5.42
C GLN A 293 2.31 28.24 -4.71
N SER A 294 2.57 28.29 -3.43
CA SER A 294 2.41 29.52 -2.65
C SER A 294 3.35 30.60 -3.16
N PRO A 295 2.89 31.84 -3.42
CA PRO A 295 3.74 32.94 -3.85
C PRO A 295 4.74 33.41 -2.77
N LEU A 296 4.64 32.86 -1.56
CA LEU A 296 5.56 33.11 -0.44
C LEU A 296 6.65 32.03 -0.30
N SER A 297 6.92 31.23 -1.35
CA SER A 297 7.90 30.16 -1.33
C SER A 297 9.32 30.70 -1.08
N THR A 298 9.66 30.86 0.18
CA THR A 298 11.04 30.99 0.62
C THR A 298 11.62 29.58 0.77
N ASN A 299 12.32 29.09 -0.25
CA ASN A 299 13.26 27.95 -0.20
C ASN A 299 12.72 26.58 0.30
N SER A 300 11.43 26.31 0.21
CA SER A 300 10.90 24.94 0.37
C SER A 300 10.51 24.43 -0.99
N THR A 301 11.09 23.30 -1.43
CA THR A 301 10.74 22.64 -2.67
C THR A 301 10.03 21.32 -2.36
N VAL A 302 8.90 21.09 -3.00
CA VAL A 302 8.24 19.79 -3.10
C VAL A 302 8.29 19.44 -4.56
N ASP A 303 9.15 18.48 -4.92
CA ASP A 303 9.26 17.98 -6.28
C ASP A 303 8.50 16.65 -6.37
N GLN A 304 7.49 16.60 -7.22
CA GLN A 304 6.74 15.38 -7.52
C GLN A 304 7.24 14.79 -8.84
N ILE A 305 7.62 13.53 -8.83
CA ILE A 305 8.17 12.81 -9.98
C ILE A 305 7.53 11.43 -10.03
N GLN A 306 7.17 10.96 -11.21
CA GLN A 306 6.62 9.63 -11.42
C GLN A 306 7.64 8.68 -12.02
N GLY A 307 7.59 7.40 -11.61
CA GLY A 307 8.46 6.38 -12.16
C GLY A 307 8.10 4.97 -11.72
N VAL A 308 8.72 4.00 -12.37
CA VAL A 308 8.53 2.58 -12.03
C VAL A 308 9.52 2.10 -10.97
N SER A 309 10.62 2.81 -10.82
CA SER A 309 11.57 2.60 -9.73
C SER A 309 12.39 3.85 -9.43
N ALA A 310 12.84 3.96 -8.17
CA ALA A 310 13.84 4.93 -7.72
C ALA A 310 14.92 4.21 -6.93
N GLU A 311 16.19 4.43 -7.29
CA GLU A 311 17.34 3.94 -6.54
C GLU A 311 18.07 5.11 -5.89
N ILE A 312 18.37 4.99 -4.60
CA ILE A 312 18.94 6.07 -3.79
C ILE A 312 20.19 5.55 -3.07
N LYS A 313 21.30 6.26 -3.25
CA LYS A 313 22.55 6.04 -2.52
C LYS A 313 22.86 7.24 -1.67
N LEU A 314 22.91 7.06 -0.37
CA LEU A 314 23.10 8.12 0.62
C LEU A 314 24.53 8.16 1.16
N GLU A 315 24.99 9.35 1.54
CA GLU A 315 26.27 9.54 2.22
C GLU A 315 26.24 9.01 3.68
N LYS A 316 25.06 8.91 4.29
CA LYS A 316 24.86 8.46 5.68
C LYS A 316 23.63 7.56 5.78
N PRO A 317 23.60 6.63 6.75
CA PRO A 317 22.42 5.82 7.02
C PRO A 317 21.18 6.67 7.33
N VAL A 318 20.03 6.16 6.94
CA VAL A 318 18.72 6.79 7.14
C VAL A 318 17.73 5.73 7.62
N LEU A 319 16.80 6.13 8.49
CA LEU A 319 15.64 5.31 8.83
C LEU A 319 14.70 5.22 7.63
N ALA A 320 14.12 4.04 7.44
CA ALA A 320 13.13 3.76 6.41
C ALA A 320 11.83 3.23 7.02
N GLN A 321 10.73 3.36 6.30
CA GLN A 321 9.43 2.85 6.70
C GLN A 321 8.61 2.35 5.50
N VAL A 322 7.66 1.44 5.76
CA VAL A 322 6.64 0.96 4.82
C VAL A 322 5.28 0.92 5.53
N ASP A 323 4.29 1.67 5.02
CA ASP A 323 2.93 1.76 5.57
C ASP A 323 2.89 1.97 7.09
N GLY A 324 3.86 2.72 7.64
CA GLY A 324 3.99 3.01 9.07
C GLY A 324 4.79 2.00 9.89
N ASP A 325 5.32 0.94 9.30
CA ASP A 325 6.24 0.01 9.98
C ASP A 325 7.70 0.38 9.70
N MET A 326 8.47 0.53 10.78
CA MET A 326 9.88 0.90 10.72
C MET A 326 10.75 -0.23 10.19
N LEU A 327 11.74 0.15 9.39
CA LEU A 327 12.78 -0.72 8.86
C LEU A 327 14.15 -0.33 9.44
N PRO A 328 15.15 -1.23 9.36
CA PRO A 328 16.51 -0.90 9.74
C PRO A 328 17.07 0.31 8.98
N GLU A 329 18.05 0.99 9.59
CA GLU A 329 18.80 2.03 8.90
C GLU A 329 19.59 1.46 7.72
N THR A 330 19.64 2.24 6.64
CA THR A 330 20.24 1.82 5.37
C THR A 330 20.78 3.03 4.60
N GLN A 331 21.75 2.80 3.71
CA GLN A 331 22.31 3.83 2.82
C GLN A 331 22.01 3.59 1.35
N HIS A 332 21.59 2.36 0.97
CA HIS A 332 21.34 2.02 -0.41
C HIS A 332 19.95 1.37 -0.55
N ILE A 333 19.03 2.09 -1.17
CA ILE A 333 17.60 1.76 -1.18
C ILE A 333 17.09 1.74 -2.62
N ARG A 334 16.15 0.82 -2.89
CA ARG A 334 15.39 0.82 -4.14
C ARG A 334 13.89 0.76 -3.82
N PHE A 335 13.14 1.71 -4.37
CA PHE A 335 11.69 1.63 -4.52
C PHE A 335 11.36 1.07 -5.91
N SER A 336 10.35 0.23 -6.01
CA SER A 336 9.89 -0.30 -7.30
C SER A 336 8.41 -0.69 -7.22
N VAL A 337 7.74 -0.78 -8.38
CA VAL A 337 6.34 -1.20 -8.49
C VAL A 337 6.21 -2.59 -9.10
N GLU A 338 5.42 -3.45 -8.47
CA GLU A 338 4.93 -4.71 -9.03
C GLU A 338 3.55 -4.48 -9.62
N ARG A 339 3.51 -4.31 -10.94
CA ARG A 339 2.30 -3.91 -11.67
C ARG A 339 1.22 -4.97 -11.63
N LYS A 340 0.00 -4.59 -11.20
CA LYS A 340 -1.20 -5.45 -11.18
C LYS A 340 -0.92 -6.84 -10.62
N SER A 341 -0.12 -6.86 -9.54
CA SER A 341 0.40 -8.08 -8.94
C SER A 341 -0.50 -8.65 -7.85
N LEU A 342 -1.43 -7.86 -7.32
CA LEU A 342 -2.33 -8.25 -6.24
C LEU A 342 -3.78 -8.18 -6.70
N CYS A 343 -4.52 -9.29 -6.55
CA CYS A 343 -5.98 -9.33 -6.73
C CYS A 343 -6.65 -9.01 -5.39
N VAL A 344 -7.49 -7.97 -5.33
CA VAL A 344 -8.19 -7.55 -4.11
C VAL A 344 -9.70 -7.69 -4.29
N ARG A 345 -10.39 -8.28 -3.31
CA ARG A 345 -11.85 -8.27 -3.25
C ARG A 345 -12.34 -6.86 -2.95
N VAL A 346 -13.22 -6.35 -3.79
CA VAL A 346 -13.77 -5.00 -3.72
C VAL A 346 -15.29 -5.05 -3.89
N PRO A 347 -16.02 -4.01 -3.45
CA PRO A 347 -17.46 -3.93 -3.74
C PRO A 347 -17.71 -4.08 -5.25
N GLU A 348 -18.70 -4.88 -5.59
CA GLU A 348 -19.14 -5.02 -6.98
C GLU A 348 -19.63 -3.66 -7.49
N ALA A 349 -19.23 -3.31 -8.71
CA ALA A 349 -19.78 -2.12 -9.34
C ALA A 349 -21.31 -2.32 -9.50
N PRO A 350 -22.14 -1.31 -9.16
CA PRO A 350 -23.56 -1.42 -9.39
C PRO A 350 -23.77 -1.74 -10.87
N GLU A 351 -24.57 -2.79 -11.16
CA GLU A 351 -24.94 -3.14 -12.52
C GLU A 351 -25.45 -1.88 -13.24
N ALA A 352 -24.80 -1.50 -14.32
CA ALA A 352 -25.29 -0.42 -15.16
C ALA A 352 -26.69 -0.83 -15.65
N ASN A 353 -27.72 -0.15 -15.14
CA ASN A 353 -29.12 -0.38 -15.52
C ASN A 353 -29.24 -0.21 -17.05
N THR A 354 -29.15 -1.31 -17.78
CA THR A 354 -29.40 -1.38 -19.24
C THR A 354 -30.89 -1.31 -19.58
N SER A 355 -31.72 -0.87 -18.67
CA SER A 355 -33.14 -0.62 -18.92
C SER A 355 -33.39 0.86 -19.20
N ASN A 356 -32.97 1.37 -20.36
CA ASN A 356 -33.59 2.53 -21.02
C ASN A 356 -32.96 2.79 -22.40
N VAL A 357 -33.08 1.84 -23.31
CA VAL A 357 -33.02 2.14 -24.77
C VAL A 357 -34.14 1.33 -25.40
N ASN A 358 -35.39 1.77 -25.20
CA ASN A 358 -36.53 1.49 -26.08
C ASN A 358 -37.72 2.37 -25.63
N GLN A 359 -37.71 3.59 -26.04
CA GLN A 359 -38.94 4.37 -26.34
C GLN A 359 -38.65 5.35 -27.47
#